data_3de83e24044ad5291d4971afcbe4fb29
#
_entry.id   3de83e24044ad5291d4971afcbe4fb29
#
_cell.length_a   1.000
_cell.length_b   1.000
_cell.length_c   1.000
_cell.angle_alpha   90.00
_cell.angle_beta   90.00
_cell.angle_gamma   90.00
#
_symmetry.space_group_name_H-M   'P 1'
#
loop_
_entity.id
_entity.type
_entity.pdbx_description
1 polymer ?
#
loop_
_entity_poly.entity_id
_entity_poly.type
_entity_poly.pdbx_seq_one_letter_code
_entity_poly.pdbx_strand_id
1 'polypeptide(L)'
;RVAAGTIAHLRDLGFTDPVVAFDITEREPGPEGGDQVVLRFSSDHALEPGPISKVASGGELSRLVLALRLAAGAGDVAVVAFDEIDAGIGGATALAMGRKLRDLALERQVFCVTHLPQVAAFANAHFVVRRDGNTASVKRAEEDERVEELSRMLAGLPDSERGRAHAEELLKIAEV
;
A
#
# COMPACT_ATOMS: atom_id res chain seq x y z
N ARG A 1 -5.65 18.35 11.15
CA ARG A 1 -6.59 17.28 10.81
C ARG A 1 -5.95 16.20 9.93
N VAL A 2 -5.38 16.54 8.77
CA VAL A 2 -4.72 15.57 7.86
C VAL A 2 -3.60 14.81 8.55
N ALA A 3 -2.69 15.50 9.28
CA ALA A 3 -1.60 14.85 10.01
C ALA A 3 -2.08 13.77 10.97
N ALA A 4 -3.11 14.07 11.79
CA ALA A 4 -3.66 13.12 12.75
C ALA A 4 -4.31 11.89 12.05
N GLY A 5 -5.04 12.12 10.95
CA GLY A 5 -5.59 11.03 10.14
C GLY A 5 -4.49 10.16 9.52
N THR A 6 -3.43 10.78 9.00
CA THR A 6 -2.27 10.08 8.43
C THR A 6 -1.59 9.19 9.48
N ILE A 7 -1.37 9.71 10.70
CA ILE A 7 -0.77 8.96 11.81
C ILE A 7 -1.62 7.73 12.16
N ALA A 8 -2.96 7.88 12.21
CA ALA A 8 -3.85 6.75 12.48
C ALA A 8 -3.70 5.64 11.42
N HIS A 9 -3.69 6.00 10.13
CA HIS A 9 -3.47 5.04 9.06
C HIS A 9 -2.07 4.42 9.09
N LEU A 10 -1.02 5.18 9.43
CA LEU A 10 0.34 4.66 9.52
C LEU A 10 0.50 3.60 10.61
N ARG A 11 -0.17 3.76 11.75
CA ARG A 11 -0.17 2.76 12.82
C ARG A 11 -0.73 1.42 12.34
N ASP A 12 -1.82 1.44 11.58
CA ASP A 12 -2.39 0.23 10.97
C ASP A 12 -1.45 -0.38 9.92
N LEU A 13 -0.60 0.44 9.30
CA LEU A 13 0.40 0.04 8.30
C LEU A 13 1.76 -0.36 8.89
N GLY A 14 1.82 -0.63 10.22
CA GLY A 14 2.97 -1.21 10.89
C GLY A 14 3.97 -0.22 11.46
N PHE A 15 3.65 1.07 11.50
CA PHE A 15 4.46 2.05 12.23
C PHE A 15 4.02 2.12 13.69
N THR A 16 4.96 1.97 14.62
CA THR A 16 4.64 1.93 16.06
C THR A 16 4.24 3.30 16.59
N ASP A 17 5.04 4.30 16.33
CA ASP A 17 4.79 5.67 16.81
C ASP A 17 5.26 6.73 15.79
N PRO A 18 4.63 6.77 14.61
CA PRO A 18 5.04 7.66 13.53
C PRO A 18 4.70 9.12 13.86
N VAL A 19 5.55 10.03 13.39
CA VAL A 19 5.35 11.46 13.48
C VAL A 19 5.11 12.04 12.09
N VAL A 20 4.05 12.82 11.93
CA VAL A 20 3.73 13.56 10.70
C VAL A 20 3.45 15.01 11.08
N ALA A 21 4.20 15.93 10.49
CA ALA A 21 4.04 17.36 10.70
C ALA A 21 4.12 18.11 9.36
N PHE A 22 3.49 19.27 9.31
CA PHE A 22 3.58 20.21 8.19
C PHE A 22 4.18 21.50 8.68
N ASP A 23 5.34 21.87 8.15
CA ASP A 23 5.90 23.21 8.32
C ASP A 23 5.30 24.10 7.25
N ILE A 24 4.67 25.20 7.67
CA ILE A 24 4.08 26.18 6.77
C ILE A 24 4.81 27.50 6.99
N THR A 25 5.43 28.00 5.94
CA THR A 25 6.15 29.29 5.95
C THR A 25 5.63 30.16 4.82
N GLU A 26 5.46 31.45 5.10
CA GLU A 26 5.07 32.43 4.08
C GLU A 26 6.19 32.62 3.06
N ARG A 27 5.83 32.77 1.81
CA ARG A 27 6.72 33.15 0.71
C ARG A 27 6.05 34.19 -0.19
N GLU A 28 6.80 34.81 -1.09
CA GLU A 28 6.19 35.67 -2.11
C GLU A 28 5.13 34.89 -2.91
N PRO A 29 3.92 35.48 -3.09
CA PRO A 29 2.84 34.83 -3.81
C PRO A 29 3.22 34.49 -5.26
N GLY A 30 2.99 33.23 -5.66
CA GLY A 30 3.24 32.72 -6.99
C GLY A 30 2.06 31.89 -7.51
N PRO A 31 2.21 31.20 -8.65
CA PRO A 31 1.14 30.37 -9.22
C PRO A 31 0.62 29.27 -8.29
N GLU A 32 1.44 28.85 -7.30
CA GLU A 32 1.12 27.83 -6.29
C GLU A 32 0.68 28.42 -4.94
N GLY A 33 0.43 29.74 -4.87
CA GLY A 33 0.04 30.44 -3.65
C GLY A 33 1.20 31.13 -2.90
N GLY A 34 0.91 31.65 -1.71
CA GLY A 34 1.83 32.40 -0.86
C GLY A 34 2.41 31.59 0.31
N ASP A 35 2.15 30.28 0.36
CA ASP A 35 2.68 29.40 1.39
C ASP A 35 3.67 28.39 0.83
N GLN A 36 4.75 28.15 1.55
CA GLN A 36 5.61 26.97 1.35
C GLN A 36 5.23 25.92 2.39
N VAL A 37 4.82 24.75 1.94
CA VAL A 37 4.44 23.63 2.79
C VAL A 37 5.49 22.53 2.69
N VAL A 38 6.10 22.15 3.82
CA VAL A 38 7.06 21.05 3.90
C VAL A 38 6.47 19.98 4.81
N LEU A 39 6.28 18.78 4.25
CA LEU A 39 5.90 17.60 5.02
C LEU A 39 7.14 17.04 5.71
N ARG A 40 7.07 16.89 7.03
CA ARG A 40 8.04 16.19 7.86
C ARG A 40 7.49 14.87 8.33
N PHE A 41 8.34 13.87 8.33
CA PHE A 41 7.99 12.51 8.72
C PHE A 41 9.12 11.88 9.54
N SER A 42 8.72 11.08 10.53
CA SER A 42 9.57 10.07 11.17
C SER A 42 8.77 8.78 11.37
N SER A 43 9.42 7.64 11.20
CA SER A 43 8.82 6.33 11.46
C SER A 43 8.67 6.04 12.96
N ASP A 44 9.41 6.76 13.81
CA ASP A 44 9.37 6.64 15.27
C ASP A 44 9.58 8.02 15.90
N HIS A 45 8.85 8.32 16.98
CA HIS A 45 8.97 9.60 17.71
C HIS A 45 10.34 9.82 18.36
N ALA A 46 11.11 8.75 18.59
CA ALA A 46 12.48 8.85 19.10
C ALA A 46 13.46 9.44 18.06
N LEU A 47 13.04 9.49 16.79
CA LEU A 47 13.81 10.06 15.70
C LEU A 47 13.28 11.46 15.36
N GLU A 48 14.18 12.40 15.08
CA GLU A 48 13.79 13.75 14.67
C GLU A 48 13.10 13.70 13.29
N PRO A 49 11.87 14.27 13.16
CA PRO A 49 11.15 14.29 11.90
C PRO A 49 11.91 15.09 10.83
N GLY A 50 12.27 14.43 9.75
CA GLY A 50 12.92 15.06 8.60
C GLY A 50 11.98 15.32 7.42
N PRO A 51 12.40 16.12 6.42
CA PRO A 51 11.66 16.23 5.16
C PRO A 51 11.51 14.85 4.49
N ILE A 52 10.36 14.60 3.84
CA ILE A 52 10.09 13.31 3.20
C ILE A 52 11.14 12.91 2.14
N SER A 53 11.82 13.88 1.53
CA SER A 53 12.93 13.64 0.59
C SER A 53 14.13 12.91 1.22
N LYS A 54 14.19 12.81 2.55
CA LYS A 54 15.20 12.09 3.33
C LYS A 54 14.69 10.78 3.93
N VAL A 55 13.45 10.37 3.62
CA VAL A 55 12.93 9.07 4.06
C VAL A 55 13.73 7.95 3.40
N ALA A 56 14.28 7.05 4.21
CA ALA A 56 15.32 6.12 3.78
C ALA A 56 14.80 4.89 3.01
N SER A 57 13.51 4.55 3.13
CA SER A 57 12.92 3.31 2.60
C SER A 57 11.80 3.60 1.61
N GLY A 58 11.86 2.99 0.41
CA GLY A 58 10.80 3.06 -0.60
C GLY A 58 9.46 2.55 -0.06
N GLY A 59 9.46 1.45 0.69
CA GLY A 59 8.27 0.91 1.32
C GLY A 59 7.65 1.84 2.38
N GLU A 60 8.48 2.52 3.19
CA GLU A 60 7.98 3.52 4.15
C GLU A 60 7.34 4.72 3.43
N LEU A 61 7.98 5.19 2.37
CA LEU A 61 7.45 6.29 1.55
C LEU A 61 6.13 5.91 0.90
N SER A 62 6.03 4.73 0.31
CA SER A 62 4.80 4.24 -0.32
C SER A 62 3.64 4.11 0.69
N ARG A 63 3.92 3.62 1.92
CA ARG A 63 2.93 3.55 3.01
C ARG A 63 2.52 4.94 3.52
N LEU A 64 3.48 5.87 3.62
CA LEU A 64 3.18 7.26 3.97
C LEU A 64 2.27 7.92 2.93
N VAL A 65 2.56 7.73 1.63
CA VAL A 65 1.72 8.24 0.53
C VAL A 65 0.31 7.65 0.59
N LEU A 66 0.17 6.34 0.84
CA LEU A 66 -1.15 5.70 1.01
C LEU A 66 -1.90 6.32 2.20
N ALA A 67 -1.25 6.44 3.36
CA ALA A 67 -1.85 7.02 4.56
C ALA A 67 -2.28 8.49 4.36
N LEU A 68 -1.46 9.28 3.68
CA LEU A 68 -1.79 10.67 3.33
C LEU A 68 -3.00 10.75 2.39
N ARG A 69 -3.06 9.88 1.37
CA ARG A 69 -4.18 9.82 0.42
C ARG A 69 -5.50 9.50 1.12
N LEU A 70 -5.49 8.53 2.03
CA LEU A 70 -6.67 8.17 2.83
C LEU A 70 -7.09 9.30 3.78
N ALA A 71 -6.14 10.00 4.40
CA ALA A 71 -6.43 11.07 5.35
C ALA A 71 -6.87 12.39 4.69
N ALA A 72 -6.35 12.68 3.50
CA ALA A 72 -6.65 13.92 2.76
C ALA A 72 -7.90 13.80 1.90
N GLY A 73 -8.38 12.58 1.62
CA GLY A 73 -9.46 12.31 0.69
C GLY A 73 -8.99 12.18 -0.77
N ALA A 74 -9.96 12.01 -1.66
CA ALA A 74 -9.74 11.58 -3.03
C ALA A 74 -8.85 12.51 -3.87
N GLY A 75 -8.96 13.82 -3.75
CA GLY A 75 -8.30 14.75 -4.66
C GLY A 75 -8.66 14.45 -6.13
N ASP A 76 -8.01 15.11 -7.09
CA ASP A 76 -8.33 14.99 -8.53
C ASP A 76 -7.58 13.84 -9.25
N VAL A 77 -6.84 12.98 -8.52
CA VAL A 77 -6.04 11.92 -9.13
C VAL A 77 -6.91 10.68 -9.37
N ALA A 78 -7.16 10.37 -10.64
CA ALA A 78 -8.00 9.23 -11.04
C ALA A 78 -7.32 7.86 -10.88
N VAL A 79 -5.99 7.79 -11.02
CA VAL A 79 -5.20 6.56 -10.98
C VAL A 79 -4.04 6.71 -10.01
N VAL A 80 -3.82 5.72 -9.15
CA VAL A 80 -2.68 5.65 -8.22
C VAL A 80 -1.98 4.30 -8.38
N ALA A 81 -0.67 4.31 -8.46
CA ALA A 81 0.15 3.10 -8.50
C ALA A 81 1.08 3.04 -7.28
N PHE A 82 1.15 1.88 -6.65
CA PHE A 82 2.05 1.58 -5.56
C PHE A 82 3.00 0.46 -5.93
N ASP A 83 4.28 0.69 -5.73
CA ASP A 83 5.33 -0.29 -5.85
C ASP A 83 6.10 -0.40 -4.52
N GLU A 84 6.58 -1.59 -4.20
CA GLU A 84 7.32 -1.89 -2.95
C GLU A 84 6.58 -1.54 -1.64
N ILE A 85 5.26 -1.29 -1.68
CA ILE A 85 4.49 -0.84 -0.51
C ILE A 85 4.48 -1.88 0.61
N ASP A 86 4.64 -3.15 0.26
CA ASP A 86 4.63 -4.32 1.14
C ASP A 86 6.04 -4.72 1.63
N ALA A 87 7.08 -3.93 1.31
CA ALA A 87 8.44 -4.20 1.77
C ALA A 87 8.53 -4.17 3.30
N GLY A 88 9.03 -5.27 3.88
CA GLY A 88 9.28 -5.39 5.32
C GLY A 88 8.04 -5.58 6.19
N ILE A 89 6.88 -5.87 5.61
CA ILE A 89 5.66 -6.17 6.36
C ILE A 89 5.14 -7.59 6.07
N GLY A 90 4.19 -8.06 6.90
CA GLY A 90 3.54 -9.36 6.73
C GLY A 90 2.40 -9.54 7.74
N GLY A 91 1.78 -10.70 7.76
CA GLY A 91 0.75 -11.07 8.73
C GLY A 91 -0.42 -10.08 8.79
N ALA A 92 -0.77 -9.63 9.99
CA ALA A 92 -1.91 -8.73 10.23
C ALA A 92 -1.75 -7.35 9.55
N THR A 93 -0.52 -6.83 9.48
CA THR A 93 -0.22 -5.57 8.81
C THR A 93 -0.48 -5.65 7.30
N ALA A 94 -0.15 -6.77 6.67
CA ALA A 94 -0.44 -7.00 5.25
C ALA A 94 -1.95 -7.06 4.97
N LEU A 95 -2.73 -7.67 5.86
CA LEU A 95 -4.21 -7.66 5.76
C LEU A 95 -4.77 -6.24 5.90
N ALA A 96 -4.27 -5.47 6.87
CA ALA A 96 -4.68 -4.07 7.06
C ALA A 96 -4.35 -3.23 5.83
N MET A 97 -3.19 -3.46 5.21
CA MET A 97 -2.80 -2.81 3.96
C MET A 97 -3.75 -3.15 2.81
N GLY A 98 -4.06 -4.43 2.62
CA GLY A 98 -5.01 -4.87 1.59
C GLY A 98 -6.36 -4.17 1.72
N ARG A 99 -6.92 -4.07 2.94
CA ARG A 99 -8.15 -3.32 3.21
C ARG A 99 -8.02 -1.85 2.83
N LYS A 100 -6.95 -1.18 3.22
CA LYS A 100 -6.72 0.26 2.91
C LYS A 100 -6.57 0.53 1.42
N LEU A 101 -5.92 -0.37 0.68
CA LEU A 101 -5.83 -0.28 -0.77
C LEU A 101 -7.21 -0.48 -1.42
N ARG A 102 -8.01 -1.42 -0.92
CA ARG A 102 -9.41 -1.60 -1.35
C ARG A 102 -10.25 -0.37 -1.04
N ASP A 103 -10.14 0.22 0.16
CA ASP A 103 -10.88 1.43 0.52
C ASP A 103 -10.55 2.58 -0.44
N LEU A 104 -9.26 2.77 -0.76
CA LEU A 104 -8.82 3.74 -1.75
C LEU A 104 -9.38 3.43 -3.15
N ALA A 105 -9.52 2.16 -3.50
CA ALA A 105 -10.03 1.71 -4.80
C ALA A 105 -11.54 1.91 -4.97
N LEU A 106 -12.30 2.24 -3.93
CA LEU A 106 -13.71 2.63 -4.04
C LEU A 106 -13.89 3.95 -4.78
N GLU A 107 -12.90 4.84 -4.75
CA GLU A 107 -12.99 6.18 -5.31
C GLU A 107 -12.13 6.37 -6.57
N ARG A 108 -11.17 5.47 -6.83
CA ARG A 108 -10.21 5.61 -7.92
C ARG A 108 -9.63 4.28 -8.36
N GLN A 109 -8.95 4.26 -9.50
CA GLN A 109 -8.22 3.08 -9.93
C GLN A 109 -6.90 2.98 -9.16
N VAL A 110 -6.66 1.81 -8.52
CA VAL A 110 -5.45 1.53 -7.77
C VAL A 110 -4.70 0.37 -8.42
N PHE A 111 -3.44 0.58 -8.73
CA PHE A 111 -2.50 -0.49 -9.09
C PHE A 111 -1.57 -0.73 -7.91
N CYS A 112 -1.34 -2.00 -7.58
CA CYS A 112 -0.39 -2.38 -6.55
C CYS A 112 0.46 -3.55 -7.05
N VAL A 113 1.78 -3.40 -7.01
CA VAL A 113 2.71 -4.51 -7.19
C VAL A 113 3.00 -5.08 -5.81
N THR A 114 2.73 -6.37 -5.63
CA THR A 114 2.87 -7.03 -4.33
C THR A 114 3.35 -8.46 -4.47
N HIS A 115 4.12 -8.92 -3.50
CA HIS A 115 4.49 -10.33 -3.34
C HIS A 115 3.70 -11.00 -2.18
N LEU A 116 2.86 -10.24 -1.47
CA LEU A 116 2.09 -10.74 -0.33
C LEU A 116 0.69 -11.21 -0.75
N PRO A 117 0.34 -12.49 -0.54
CA PRO A 117 -0.98 -13.01 -0.83
C PRO A 117 -2.08 -12.31 -0.03
N GLN A 118 -1.77 -11.83 1.20
CA GLN A 118 -2.69 -11.06 2.04
C GLN A 118 -3.10 -9.72 1.40
N VAL A 119 -2.24 -9.12 0.58
CA VAL A 119 -2.55 -7.88 -0.16
C VAL A 119 -3.29 -8.23 -1.46
N ALA A 120 -2.76 -9.21 -2.22
CA ALA A 120 -3.31 -9.64 -3.50
C ALA A 120 -4.77 -10.14 -3.40
N ALA A 121 -5.15 -10.74 -2.26
CA ALA A 121 -6.51 -11.22 -2.02
C ALA A 121 -7.57 -10.11 -2.06
N PHE A 122 -7.22 -8.86 -1.73
CA PHE A 122 -8.16 -7.73 -1.74
C PHE A 122 -8.35 -7.09 -3.13
N ALA A 123 -7.62 -7.52 -4.15
CA ALA A 123 -7.72 -6.93 -5.49
C ALA A 123 -9.02 -7.34 -6.19
N ASN A 124 -9.65 -6.41 -6.93
CA ASN A 124 -10.77 -6.70 -7.82
C ASN A 124 -10.32 -7.44 -9.10
N ALA A 125 -9.08 -7.20 -9.53
CA ALA A 125 -8.44 -7.87 -10.66
C ALA A 125 -7.02 -8.26 -10.26
N HIS A 126 -6.67 -9.54 -10.45
CA HIS A 126 -5.35 -10.07 -10.13
C HIS A 126 -4.60 -10.39 -11.41
N PHE A 127 -3.46 -9.76 -11.62
CA PHE A 127 -2.58 -10.01 -12.75
C PHE A 127 -1.31 -10.71 -12.28
N VAL A 128 -1.02 -11.85 -12.86
CA VAL A 128 0.19 -12.64 -12.59
C VAL A 128 1.24 -12.32 -13.64
N VAL A 129 2.40 -11.86 -13.17
CA VAL A 129 3.56 -11.59 -14.02
C VAL A 129 4.50 -12.80 -13.95
N ARG A 130 4.77 -13.42 -15.09
CA ARG A 130 5.74 -14.53 -15.21
C ARG A 130 6.88 -14.10 -16.12
N ARG A 131 8.09 -14.48 -15.73
CA ARG A 131 9.29 -14.26 -16.52
C ARG A 131 9.81 -15.60 -17.05
N ASP A 132 10.02 -15.68 -18.35
CA ASP A 132 10.64 -16.81 -19.01
C ASP A 132 11.83 -16.29 -19.83
N GLY A 133 13.03 -16.53 -19.32
CA GLY A 133 14.26 -15.99 -19.90
C GLY A 133 14.22 -14.46 -20.01
N ASN A 134 14.24 -13.94 -21.24
CA ASN A 134 14.25 -12.51 -21.54
C ASN A 134 12.84 -11.95 -21.82
N THR A 135 11.80 -12.78 -21.76
CA THR A 135 10.41 -12.36 -21.97
C THR A 135 9.65 -12.29 -20.67
N ALA A 136 8.73 -11.33 -20.54
CA ALA A 136 7.76 -11.26 -19.47
C ALA A 136 6.36 -11.41 -20.05
N SER A 137 5.52 -12.22 -19.43
CA SER A 137 4.11 -12.36 -19.75
C SER A 137 3.25 -11.89 -18.57
N VAL A 138 2.10 -11.31 -18.91
CA VAL A 138 1.12 -10.86 -17.92
C VAL A 138 -0.19 -11.54 -18.24
N LYS A 139 -0.77 -12.23 -17.26
CA LYS A 139 -2.06 -12.91 -17.39
C LYS A 139 -2.96 -12.48 -16.25
N ARG A 140 -4.22 -12.18 -16.56
CA ARG A 140 -5.24 -12.02 -15.54
C ARG A 140 -5.63 -13.38 -15.00
N ALA A 141 -5.57 -13.55 -13.69
CA ALA A 141 -6.02 -14.76 -13.00
C ALA A 141 -7.50 -14.63 -12.70
N GLU A 142 -8.29 -15.59 -13.16
CA GLU A 142 -9.73 -15.67 -12.94
C GLU A 142 -10.02 -16.81 -11.96
N GLU A 143 -11.04 -16.63 -11.12
CA GLU A 143 -11.60 -17.65 -10.21
C GLU A 143 -10.56 -18.66 -9.65
N ASP A 144 -10.55 -19.89 -10.15
CA ASP A 144 -9.66 -20.97 -9.69
C ASP A 144 -8.17 -20.65 -9.88
N GLU A 145 -7.79 -20.00 -10.97
CA GLU A 145 -6.41 -19.57 -11.20
C GLU A 145 -5.93 -18.56 -10.14
N ARG A 146 -6.84 -17.74 -9.62
CA ARG A 146 -6.55 -16.80 -8.55
C ARG A 146 -6.28 -17.53 -7.24
N VAL A 147 -7.06 -18.58 -6.93
CA VAL A 147 -6.83 -19.44 -5.76
C VAL A 147 -5.48 -20.15 -5.89
N GLU A 148 -5.16 -20.70 -7.07
CA GLU A 148 -3.89 -21.38 -7.34
C GLU A 148 -2.70 -20.43 -7.16
N GLU A 149 -2.78 -19.20 -7.69
CA GLU A 149 -1.71 -18.21 -7.54
C GLU A 149 -1.52 -17.78 -6.09
N LEU A 150 -2.61 -17.50 -5.35
CA LEU A 150 -2.53 -17.20 -3.92
C LEU A 150 -1.96 -18.38 -3.12
N SER A 151 -2.32 -19.63 -3.46
CA SER A 151 -1.73 -20.84 -2.87
C SER A 151 -0.23 -20.91 -3.13
N ARG A 152 0.19 -20.64 -4.35
CA ARG A 152 1.61 -20.58 -4.73
C ARG A 152 2.35 -19.48 -3.95
N MET A 153 1.76 -18.31 -3.79
CA MET A 153 2.34 -17.19 -3.01
C MET A 153 2.48 -17.54 -1.52
N LEU A 154 1.53 -18.33 -0.97
CA LEU A 154 1.54 -18.75 0.44
C LEU A 154 2.54 -19.86 0.73
N ALA A 155 2.52 -20.91 -0.08
CA ALA A 155 3.22 -22.17 0.19
C ALA A 155 4.45 -22.39 -0.69
N GLY A 156 4.66 -21.56 -1.72
CA GLY A 156 5.67 -21.78 -2.76
C GLY A 156 5.35 -22.93 -3.71
N LEU A 157 4.23 -23.63 -3.48
CA LEU A 157 3.77 -24.81 -4.24
C LEU A 157 2.32 -24.60 -4.67
N PRO A 158 1.99 -24.64 -5.96
CA PRO A 158 0.63 -24.40 -6.45
C PRO A 158 -0.36 -25.50 -6.03
N ASP A 159 0.10 -26.75 -5.92
CA ASP A 159 -0.75 -27.93 -5.68
C ASP A 159 -0.91 -28.32 -4.20
N SER A 160 -0.60 -27.42 -3.27
CA SER A 160 -0.75 -27.68 -1.84
C SER A 160 -2.22 -27.57 -1.42
N GLU A 161 -2.86 -28.66 -1.00
CA GLU A 161 -4.24 -28.63 -0.47
C GLU A 161 -4.39 -27.64 0.70
N ARG A 162 -3.39 -27.59 1.60
CA ARG A 162 -3.37 -26.61 2.70
C ARG A 162 -3.20 -25.18 2.21
N GLY A 163 -2.34 -24.98 1.19
CA GLY A 163 -2.16 -23.67 0.54
C GLY A 163 -3.45 -23.21 -0.11
N ARG A 164 -4.17 -24.10 -0.79
CA ARG A 164 -5.45 -23.80 -1.42
C ARG A 164 -6.54 -23.43 -0.40
N ALA A 165 -6.69 -24.20 0.67
CA ALA A 165 -7.64 -23.91 1.74
C ALA A 165 -7.36 -22.54 2.39
N HIS A 166 -6.07 -22.21 2.64
CA HIS A 166 -5.68 -20.92 3.18
C HIS A 166 -5.91 -19.77 2.18
N ALA A 167 -5.68 -19.99 0.89
CA ALA A 167 -5.98 -19.00 -0.15
C ALA A 167 -7.49 -18.67 -0.23
N GLU A 168 -8.34 -19.70 -0.15
CA GLU A 168 -9.80 -19.55 -0.11
C GLU A 168 -10.25 -18.80 1.16
N GLU A 169 -9.62 -19.05 2.30
CA GLU A 169 -9.88 -18.30 3.54
C GLU A 169 -9.49 -16.82 3.41
N LEU A 170 -8.34 -16.51 2.81
CA LEU A 170 -7.93 -15.13 2.55
C LEU A 170 -8.91 -14.40 1.63
N LEU A 171 -9.41 -15.06 0.59
CA LEU A 171 -10.40 -14.48 -0.30
C LEU A 171 -11.71 -14.17 0.44
N LYS A 172 -12.19 -15.07 1.32
CA LYS A 172 -13.36 -14.81 2.16
C LYS A 172 -13.16 -13.62 3.11
N ILE A 173 -11.97 -13.49 3.70
CA ILE A 173 -11.62 -12.32 4.54
C ILE A 173 -11.65 -11.02 3.71
N ALA A 174 -11.28 -11.10 2.45
CA ALA A 174 -11.24 -9.94 1.55
C ALA A 174 -12.62 -9.55 0.99
N GLU A 175 -13.63 -10.40 1.06
CA GLU A 175 -15.02 -10.10 0.63
C GLU A 175 -15.80 -9.27 1.66
N VAL A 176 -15.38 -9.30 2.93
CA VAL A 176 -15.98 -8.56 4.06
C VAL A 176 -15.44 -7.14 4.15
#